data_a4b39119dac6541fb4026915915df0cb
#
_entry.id   a4b39119dac6541fb4026915915df0cb
#
_cell.length_a   1.000
_cell.length_b   1.000
_cell.length_c   1.000
_cell.angle_alpha   90.00
_cell.angle_beta   90.00
_cell.angle_gamma   90.00
#
_symmetry.space_group_name_H-M   'P 1'
#
loop_
_entity.id
_entity.type
_entity.pdbx_description
1 polymer ?
#
loop_
_entity_poly.entity_id
_entity_poly.type
_entity_poly.pdbx_seq_one_letter_code
_entity_poly.pdbx_strand_id
1 'polypeptide(L)'
;KFKIPVYSIWGSLKNKNPNQLIKNFKGIFKKIITIKIPNELSAMSSFDLRRIAENNGFQAIESKNIKDALKKISTNEKKIIVIFGSLYLVGNALSMN
;
A
#
# COMPACT_ATOMS: atom_id res chain seq x y z
N LYS A 1 20.46 -11.32 -14.53
CA LYS A 1 19.08 -10.99 -14.75
C LYS A 1 18.58 -9.95 -13.75
N PHE A 2 18.06 -8.87 -14.24
CA PHE A 2 17.62 -7.77 -13.38
C PHE A 2 16.23 -7.99 -12.87
N LYS A 3 16.04 -7.74 -11.59
CA LYS A 3 14.71 -7.68 -11.01
C LYS A 3 14.46 -6.24 -10.57
N ILE A 4 13.38 -5.68 -11.07
CA ILE A 4 12.98 -4.36 -10.64
C ILE A 4 12.13 -4.52 -9.39
N PRO A 5 12.51 -3.87 -8.28
CA PRO A 5 11.73 -4.02 -7.04
C PRO A 5 10.34 -3.41 -7.20
N VAL A 6 9.36 -4.08 -6.62
CA VAL A 6 7.97 -3.63 -6.65
C VAL A 6 7.58 -3.21 -5.24
N TYR A 7 7.13 -1.98 -5.10
CA TYR A 7 6.63 -1.42 -3.86
C TYR A 7 5.13 -1.22 -3.97
N SER A 8 4.44 -1.37 -2.87
CA SER A 8 2.99 -1.15 -2.85
C SER A 8 2.62 -0.05 -1.87
N ILE A 9 1.69 0.80 -2.28
CA ILE A 9 1.00 1.71 -1.36
C ILE A 9 -0.42 1.17 -1.25
N TRP A 10 -0.80 0.77 -0.04
CA TRP A 10 -2.00 -0.02 0.16
C TRP A 10 -2.93 0.62 1.19
N GLY A 11 -4.16 0.84 0.77
CA GLY A 11 -5.25 1.25 1.65
C GLY A 11 -6.43 0.33 1.41
N SER A 12 -7.27 0.12 2.41
CA SER A 12 -8.42 -0.76 2.26
C SER A 12 -9.58 -0.33 3.14
N LEU A 13 -10.77 -0.68 2.73
CA LEU A 13 -11.95 -0.60 3.57
C LEU A 13 -12.05 -1.89 4.39
N LYS A 14 -12.67 -1.79 5.56
CA LYS A 14 -12.78 -2.93 6.48
C LYS A 14 -13.52 -4.12 5.86
N ASN A 15 -14.49 -3.84 5.00
CA ASN A 15 -15.33 -4.89 4.40
C ASN A 15 -14.79 -5.45 3.09
N LYS A 16 -13.56 -5.15 2.72
CA LYS A 16 -12.96 -5.64 1.47
C LYS A 16 -12.00 -6.80 1.67
N ASN A 17 -12.07 -7.46 2.81
CA ASN A 17 -11.29 -8.66 3.09
C ASN A 17 -9.79 -8.47 2.83
N PRO A 18 -9.15 -7.47 3.48
CA PRO A 18 -7.75 -7.15 3.15
C PRO A 18 -6.78 -8.30 3.39
N ASN A 19 -7.03 -9.14 4.39
CA ASN A 19 -6.15 -10.27 4.67
C ASN A 19 -6.15 -11.27 3.51
N GLN A 20 -7.32 -11.54 2.94
CA GLN A 20 -7.42 -12.47 1.82
C GLN A 20 -6.79 -11.89 0.57
N LEU A 21 -7.00 -10.59 0.36
CA LEU A 21 -6.44 -9.91 -0.82
C LEU A 21 -4.93 -9.93 -0.82
N ILE A 22 -4.31 -9.56 0.31
CA ILE A 22 -2.86 -9.39 0.34
C ILE A 22 -2.11 -10.70 0.14
N LYS A 23 -2.72 -11.82 0.49
CA LYS A 23 -2.10 -13.13 0.30
C LYS A 23 -1.78 -13.41 -1.16
N ASN A 24 -2.57 -12.86 -2.08
CA ASN A 24 -2.37 -13.08 -3.51
C ASN A 24 -1.09 -12.44 -4.04
N PHE A 25 -0.48 -11.54 -3.28
CA PHE A 25 0.71 -10.81 -3.71
C PHE A 25 1.99 -11.30 -3.03
N LYS A 26 1.92 -12.42 -2.35
CA LYS A 26 3.09 -12.94 -1.64
C LYS A 26 4.25 -13.17 -2.62
N GLY A 27 5.42 -12.69 -2.25
CA GLY A 27 6.61 -12.82 -3.08
C GLY A 27 6.73 -11.75 -4.17
N ILE A 28 5.71 -10.88 -4.33
CA ILE A 28 5.72 -9.86 -5.36
C ILE A 28 6.25 -8.52 -4.84
N PHE A 29 5.77 -8.08 -3.67
CA PHE A 29 6.14 -6.78 -3.14
C PHE A 29 7.39 -6.87 -2.28
N LYS A 30 8.35 -6.00 -2.55
CA LYS A 30 9.53 -5.85 -1.71
C LYS A 30 9.15 -5.19 -0.38
N LYS A 31 8.23 -4.23 -0.42
CA LYS A 31 7.77 -3.52 0.76
C LYS A 31 6.37 -2.97 0.51
N ILE A 32 5.57 -2.96 1.55
CA ILE A 32 4.23 -2.38 1.51
C ILE A 32 4.20 -1.15 2.41
N ILE A 33 3.71 -0.03 1.89
CA ILE A 33 3.45 1.16 2.70
C ILE A 33 1.94 1.26 2.86
N THR A 34 1.47 1.18 4.10
CA THR A 34 0.04 1.21 4.36
C THR A 34 -0.43 2.62 4.68
N ILE A 35 -1.60 2.97 4.19
CA ILE A 35 -2.22 4.25 4.46
C ILE A 35 -3.69 4.04 4.79
N LYS A 36 -4.28 5.01 5.46
CA LYS A 36 -5.73 5.03 5.68
C LYS A 36 -6.37 5.82 4.55
N ILE A 37 -7.39 5.24 3.91
CA ILE A 37 -8.12 5.93 2.85
C ILE A 37 -8.81 7.15 3.44
N PRO A 38 -8.55 8.37 2.92
CA PRO A 38 -9.11 9.58 3.51
C PRO A 38 -10.63 9.69 3.27
N ASN A 39 -11.32 10.31 4.21
CA ASN A 39 -12.74 10.64 4.11
C ASN A 39 -13.66 9.43 3.95
N GLU A 40 -13.23 8.26 4.43
CA GLU A 40 -14.04 7.04 4.41
C GLU A 40 -14.17 6.50 5.81
N LEU A 41 -15.41 6.42 6.31
CA LEU A 41 -15.66 5.91 7.65
C LEU A 41 -15.28 4.45 7.81
N SER A 42 -15.42 3.68 6.74
CA SER A 42 -15.10 2.26 6.76
C SER A 42 -13.61 1.97 6.47
N ALA A 43 -12.79 3.02 6.37
CA ALA A 43 -11.38 2.82 6.08
C ALA A 43 -10.68 2.14 7.24
N MET A 44 -9.89 1.12 6.91
CA MET A 44 -9.04 0.47 7.90
C MET A 44 -7.85 1.36 8.20
N SER A 45 -7.40 1.37 9.45
CA SER A 45 -6.24 2.18 9.83
C SER A 45 -4.97 1.65 9.16
N SER A 46 -4.01 2.55 8.94
CA SER A 46 -2.71 2.14 8.42
C SER A 46 -2.03 1.15 9.35
N PHE A 47 -2.25 1.29 10.65
CA PHE A 47 -1.69 0.38 11.65
C PHE A 47 -2.23 -1.04 11.46
N ASP A 48 -3.56 -1.18 11.33
CA ASP A 48 -4.17 -2.51 11.18
C ASP A 48 -3.74 -3.16 9.87
N LEU A 49 -3.67 -2.38 8.79
CA LEU A 49 -3.20 -2.91 7.51
C LEU A 49 -1.74 -3.34 7.57
N ARG A 50 -0.91 -2.57 8.27
CA ARG A 50 0.49 -2.94 8.44
C ARG A 50 0.60 -4.28 9.16
N ARG A 51 -0.20 -4.48 10.20
CA ARG A 51 -0.18 -5.75 10.93
C ARG A 51 -0.63 -6.91 10.06
N ILE A 52 -1.65 -6.71 9.23
CA ILE A 52 -2.08 -7.74 8.30
C ILE A 52 -0.95 -8.09 7.33
N ALA A 53 -0.29 -7.08 6.78
CA ALA A 53 0.82 -7.31 5.87
C ALA A 53 1.95 -8.08 6.55
N GLU A 54 2.34 -7.67 7.75
CA GLU A 54 3.40 -8.34 8.50
C GLU A 54 3.02 -9.78 8.85
N ASN A 55 1.76 -10.02 9.21
CA ASN A 55 1.30 -11.36 9.51
C ASN A 55 1.33 -12.29 8.29
N ASN A 56 1.36 -11.72 7.10
CA ASN A 56 1.48 -12.48 5.86
C ASN A 56 2.90 -12.49 5.30
N GLY A 57 3.87 -12.08 6.10
CA GLY A 57 5.27 -12.19 5.74
C GLY A 57 5.84 -11.03 4.95
N PHE A 58 5.12 -9.92 4.84
CA PHE A 58 5.62 -8.74 4.13
C PHE A 58 6.35 -7.79 5.06
N GLN A 59 7.33 -7.07 4.52
CA GLN A 59 7.85 -5.90 5.19
C GLN A 59 6.87 -4.76 4.96
N ALA A 60 6.48 -4.07 6.02
CA ALA A 60 5.48 -3.02 5.89
C ALA A 60 5.77 -1.86 6.84
N ILE A 61 5.45 -0.67 6.38
CA ILE A 61 5.53 0.55 7.20
C ILE A 61 4.25 1.35 6.97
N GLU A 62 3.96 2.23 7.90
CA GLU A 62 2.80 3.11 7.81
C GLU A 62 3.17 4.46 7.23
N SER A 63 2.20 5.11 6.61
CA SER A 63 2.36 6.48 6.13
C SER A 63 1.06 7.24 6.32
N LYS A 64 1.15 8.57 6.33
CA LYS A 64 -0.02 9.44 6.54
C LYS A 64 -0.93 9.47 5.34
N ASN A 65 -0.35 9.46 4.15
CA ASN A 65 -1.08 9.59 2.90
C ASN A 65 -0.18 9.13 1.75
N ILE A 66 -0.71 9.19 0.54
CA ILE A 66 0.03 8.75 -0.65
C ILE A 66 1.29 9.59 -0.87
N LYS A 67 1.20 10.90 -0.69
CA LYS A 67 2.35 11.78 -0.88
C LYS A 67 3.49 11.43 0.06
N ASP A 68 3.17 11.20 1.34
CA ASP A 68 4.16 10.80 2.33
C ASP A 68 4.73 9.43 2.01
N ALA A 69 3.88 8.50 1.56
CA ALA A 69 4.32 7.16 1.16
C ALA A 69 5.30 7.21 0.00
N LEU A 70 5.02 8.03 -1.00
CA LEU A 70 5.91 8.20 -2.15
C LEU A 70 7.27 8.74 -1.73
N LYS A 71 7.29 9.65 -0.76
CA LYS A 71 8.56 10.17 -0.23
C LYS A 71 9.38 9.06 0.44
N LYS A 72 8.72 8.16 1.15
CA LYS A 72 9.40 7.09 1.88
C LYS A 72 10.04 6.07 0.96
N ILE A 73 9.56 5.95 -0.27
CA ILE A 73 10.14 5.03 -1.25
C ILE A 73 10.86 5.75 -2.39
N SER A 74 11.12 7.04 -2.22
CA SER A 74 11.85 7.82 -3.22
C SER A 74 13.34 7.50 -3.13
N THR A 75 13.86 6.87 -4.17
CA THR A 75 15.28 6.53 -4.29
C THR A 75 15.69 6.73 -5.74
N ASN A 76 16.99 6.63 -6.01
CA ASN A 76 17.48 6.77 -7.37
C ASN A 76 17.39 5.49 -8.19
N GLU A 77 17.04 4.37 -7.57
CA GLU A 77 16.93 3.11 -8.30
C GLU A 77 15.59 3.00 -9.01
N LYS A 78 15.60 2.25 -10.10
CA LYS A 78 14.35 1.93 -10.80
C LYS A 78 13.46 1.08 -9.90
N LYS A 79 12.17 1.37 -9.93
CA LYS A 79 11.20 0.61 -9.14
C LYS A 79 9.82 0.72 -9.78
N ILE A 80 8.98 -0.23 -9.43
CA ILE A 80 7.57 -0.21 -9.80
C ILE A 80 6.79 0.09 -8.52
N ILE A 81 5.85 1.02 -8.61
CA ILE A 81 4.99 1.39 -7.48
C ILE A 81 3.56 1.05 -7.85
N VAL A 82 2.95 0.17 -7.06
CA VAL A 82 1.55 -0.24 -7.25
C VAL A 82 0.72 0.38 -6.14
N ILE A 83 -0.25 1.20 -6.52
CA ILE A 83 -1.17 1.81 -5.56
C ILE A 83 -2.50 1.08 -5.69
N PHE A 84 -2.97 0.47 -4.59
CA PHE A 84 -4.21 -0.27 -4.67
C PHE A 84 -4.99 -0.20 -3.36
N GLY A 85 -6.25 -0.58 -3.44
CA GLY A 85 -7.15 -0.59 -2.28
C GLY A 85 -8.59 -0.30 -2.69
N SER A 86 -8.85 0.87 -3.21
CA SER A 86 -10.18 1.23 -3.66
C SER A 86 -10.08 2.24 -4.81
N LEU A 87 -11.18 2.41 -5.52
CA LEU A 87 -11.26 3.42 -6.57
C LEU A 87 -11.03 4.82 -6.01
N TYR A 88 -11.52 5.06 -4.80
CA TYR A 88 -11.33 6.35 -4.15
C TYR A 88 -9.84 6.65 -3.96
N LEU A 89 -9.08 5.65 -3.50
CA LEU A 89 -7.64 5.81 -3.31
C LEU A 89 -6.94 6.09 -4.63
N VAL A 90 -7.31 5.37 -5.69
CA VAL A 90 -6.74 5.58 -7.01
C VAL A 90 -7.06 6.98 -7.52
N GLY A 91 -8.31 7.42 -7.35
CA GLY A 91 -8.70 8.77 -7.74
C GLY A 91 -7.91 9.82 -6.98
N ASN A 92 -7.68 9.61 -5.68
CA ASN A 92 -6.89 10.52 -4.87
C ASN A 92 -5.46 10.60 -5.38
N ALA A 93 -4.86 9.48 -5.73
CA ALA A 93 -3.50 9.45 -6.27
C ALA A 93 -3.41 10.20 -7.59
N LEU A 94 -4.38 10.01 -8.47
CA LEU A 94 -4.39 10.70 -9.76
C LEU A 94 -4.51 12.21 -9.61
N SER A 95 -5.26 12.67 -8.62
CA SER A 95 -5.43 14.10 -8.39
C SER A 95 -4.18 14.79 -7.87
N MET A 96 -3.18 14.03 -7.47
CA MET A 96 -1.91 14.57 -6.98
C MET A 96 -0.92 14.88 -8.10
N ASN A 97 -1.23 14.53 -9.31
CA ASN A 97 -0.36 14.79 -10.47
C ASN A 97 -0.58 16.22 -11.05
#